data_d362df8f00088993abdea89c49cf7b10
#
_entry.id   d362df8f00088993abdea89c49cf7b10
#
_cell.length_a   1.000
_cell.length_b   1.000
_cell.length_c   1.000
_cell.angle_alpha   90.00
_cell.angle_beta   90.00
_cell.angle_gamma   90.00
#
_symmetry.space_group_name_H-M   'P 1'
#
loop_
_entity.id
_entity.type
_entity.pdbx_description
1 polymer ?
#
loop_
_entity_poly.entity_id
_entity_poly.type
_entity_poly.pdbx_seq_one_letter_code
_entity_poly.pdbx_strand_id
1 'polypeptide(L)'
;MNYYLTDSIFIKDGSTFYENQENIKKITKSNWHKYLDDYGWSKLCLGWKKRLKEDGNNSCFGLLECGADGDCLFHVLSEALNSEYLFKLRMPKYNVELLRKLAASEINKENFNIILETYKLDYDDNSFNIMNSWDPYEIKNISQFKKEIIKGGDNFWGDHILLQLLQKKLKIN
;
A
#
# COMPACT_ATOMS: atom_id res chain seq x y z
N MET A 1 -17.12 -0.30 28.18
CA MET A 1 -17.59 -0.83 26.90
C MET A 1 -16.38 -1.25 26.08
N ASN A 2 -16.35 -2.44 25.51
CA ASN A 2 -15.25 -2.89 24.67
C ASN A 2 -15.43 -2.32 23.27
N TYR A 3 -14.37 -1.73 22.69
CA TYR A 3 -14.35 -1.27 21.33
C TYR A 3 -13.46 -2.19 20.49
N TYR A 4 -14.06 -3.05 19.66
CA TYR A 4 -13.34 -4.03 18.84
C TYR A 4 -12.71 -3.35 17.62
N LEU A 5 -11.42 -3.60 17.44
CA LEU A 5 -10.63 -3.20 16.27
C LEU A 5 -10.65 -4.28 15.20
N THR A 6 -10.59 -5.55 15.63
CA THR A 6 -10.71 -6.77 14.82
C THR A 6 -11.56 -7.77 15.58
N ASP A 7 -11.75 -8.97 15.03
CA ASP A 7 -12.46 -10.06 15.70
C ASP A 7 -11.81 -10.49 17.02
N SER A 8 -10.52 -10.21 17.21
CA SER A 8 -9.73 -10.66 18.37
C SER A 8 -9.05 -9.52 19.13
N ILE A 9 -9.05 -8.29 18.60
CA ILE A 9 -8.38 -7.15 19.23
C ILE A 9 -9.39 -6.07 19.58
N PHE A 10 -9.39 -5.65 20.83
CA PHE A 10 -10.27 -4.61 21.32
C PHE A 10 -9.57 -3.62 22.26
N ILE A 11 -10.18 -2.45 22.41
CA ILE A 11 -9.79 -1.42 23.38
C ILE A 11 -10.80 -1.42 24.53
N LYS A 12 -10.27 -1.42 25.74
CA LYS A 12 -11.02 -1.24 26.98
C LYS A 12 -10.23 -0.33 27.92
N ASP A 13 -10.86 0.71 28.45
CA ASP A 13 -10.28 1.66 29.40
C ASP A 13 -8.89 2.18 28.96
N GLY A 14 -8.78 2.58 27.68
CA GLY A 14 -7.55 3.12 27.09
C GLY A 14 -6.42 2.10 26.90
N SER A 15 -6.69 0.83 27.08
CA SER A 15 -5.71 -0.26 26.87
C SER A 15 -6.18 -1.20 25.76
N THR A 16 -5.24 -1.76 25.00
CA THR A 16 -5.51 -2.71 23.93
C THR A 16 -5.36 -4.14 24.44
N PHE A 17 -6.28 -4.99 24.07
CA PHE A 17 -6.32 -6.40 24.45
C PHE A 17 -6.49 -7.29 23.22
N TYR A 18 -5.91 -8.48 23.33
CA TYR A 18 -6.15 -9.60 22.44
C TYR A 18 -7.02 -10.63 23.18
N GLU A 19 -8.05 -11.13 22.50
CA GLU A 19 -8.97 -12.13 23.02
C GLU A 19 -8.96 -13.35 22.08
N ASN A 20 -8.81 -14.51 22.65
CA ASN A 20 -9.10 -15.79 21.99
C ASN A 20 -10.06 -16.61 22.89
N GLN A 21 -10.48 -17.79 22.41
CA GLN A 21 -11.48 -18.62 23.10
C GLN A 21 -11.16 -18.93 24.57
N GLU A 22 -9.88 -18.84 24.97
CA GLU A 22 -9.43 -19.28 26.30
C GLU A 22 -8.89 -18.13 27.17
N ASN A 23 -8.43 -17.03 26.58
CA ASN A 23 -7.69 -16.01 27.31
C ASN A 23 -7.85 -14.59 26.75
N ILE A 24 -7.88 -13.62 27.66
CA ILE A 24 -7.71 -12.20 27.33
C ILE A 24 -6.31 -11.77 27.78
N LYS A 25 -5.55 -11.21 26.84
CA LYS A 25 -4.18 -10.73 27.08
C LYS A 25 -4.06 -9.25 26.74
N LYS A 26 -3.47 -8.48 27.67
CA LYS A 26 -3.16 -7.08 27.41
C LYS A 26 -2.02 -6.96 26.40
N ILE A 27 -2.24 -6.22 25.32
CA ILE A 27 -1.20 -5.87 24.34
C ILE A 27 -0.40 -4.68 24.88
N THR A 28 0.91 -4.80 24.83
CA THR A 28 1.87 -3.80 25.32
C THR A 28 2.93 -3.52 24.26
N LYS A 29 3.75 -2.47 24.47
CA LYS A 29 4.90 -2.14 23.60
C LYS A 29 5.92 -3.28 23.45
N SER A 30 5.96 -4.21 24.41
CA SER A 30 6.92 -5.32 24.39
C SER A 30 6.39 -6.60 23.76
N ASN A 31 5.07 -6.81 23.72
CA ASN A 31 4.46 -8.07 23.31
C ASN A 31 3.53 -7.97 22.08
N TRP A 32 3.26 -6.78 21.56
CA TRP A 32 2.32 -6.54 20.46
C TRP A 32 2.58 -7.44 19.24
N HIS A 33 3.84 -7.66 18.90
CA HIS A 33 4.25 -8.48 17.74
C HIS A 33 3.84 -9.95 17.84
N LYS A 34 3.52 -10.45 19.04
CA LYS A 34 3.03 -11.83 19.25
C LYS A 34 1.55 -11.99 18.88
N TYR A 35 0.81 -10.89 18.86
CA TYR A 35 -0.64 -10.87 18.65
C TYR A 35 -1.01 -10.22 17.30
N LEU A 36 -0.09 -9.49 16.70
CA LEU A 36 -0.28 -8.86 15.40
C LEU A 36 0.45 -9.60 14.26
N ASP A 37 1.17 -10.69 14.57
CA ASP A 37 1.85 -11.53 13.58
C ASP A 37 0.84 -12.17 12.61
N ASP A 38 -0.27 -12.66 13.11
CA ASP A 38 -1.37 -13.21 12.31
C ASP A 38 -2.00 -12.18 11.34
N TYR A 39 -1.77 -10.89 11.58
CA TYR A 39 -2.18 -9.78 10.72
C TYR A 39 -1.04 -9.25 9.85
N GLY A 40 0.06 -10.00 9.73
CA GLY A 40 1.23 -9.64 8.91
C GLY A 40 2.19 -8.61 9.52
N TRP A 41 1.98 -8.21 10.79
CA TRP A 41 2.85 -7.24 11.46
C TRP A 41 4.02 -7.90 12.16
N SER A 42 5.22 -7.47 11.85
CA SER A 42 6.46 -7.90 12.45
C SER A 42 7.25 -6.75 13.09
N LYS A 43 8.28 -7.12 13.87
CA LYS A 43 9.21 -6.12 14.42
C LYS A 43 10.07 -5.52 13.34
N LEU A 44 10.19 -4.20 13.36
CA LEU A 44 11.15 -3.50 12.52
C LEU A 44 12.59 -3.94 12.87
N CYS A 45 13.42 -4.16 11.85
CA CYS A 45 14.83 -4.53 12.06
C CYS A 45 15.61 -3.41 12.80
N LEU A 46 16.69 -3.79 13.48
CA LEU A 46 17.43 -2.88 14.36
C LEU A 46 17.99 -1.64 13.63
N GLY A 47 18.42 -1.79 12.38
CA GLY A 47 18.95 -0.69 11.57
C GLY A 47 17.91 0.40 11.30
N TRP A 48 16.72 0.02 10.83
CA TRP A 48 15.61 0.95 10.62
C TRP A 48 15.10 1.54 11.93
N LYS A 49 15.00 0.72 12.97
CA LYS A 49 14.59 1.19 14.30
C LYS A 49 15.52 2.27 14.84
N LYS A 50 16.84 2.14 14.60
CA LYS A 50 17.82 3.15 14.99
C LYS A 50 17.63 4.45 14.21
N ARG A 51 17.52 4.39 12.88
CA ARG A 51 17.30 5.56 12.01
C ARG A 51 16.03 6.33 12.39
N LEU A 52 14.88 5.63 12.53
CA LEU A 52 13.63 6.28 12.87
C LEU A 52 13.62 6.90 14.28
N LYS A 53 14.46 6.40 15.21
CA LYS A 53 14.64 7.02 16.53
C LYS A 53 15.53 8.25 16.49
N GLU A 54 16.54 8.28 15.64
CA GLU A 54 17.42 9.42 15.45
C GLU A 54 16.65 10.66 14.97
N ASP A 55 15.56 10.48 14.22
CA ASP A 55 14.65 11.55 13.78
C ASP A 55 13.68 12.05 14.87
N GLY A 56 13.90 11.71 16.14
CA GLY A 56 13.15 12.23 17.29
C GLY A 56 11.81 11.54 17.56
N ASN A 57 11.49 10.49 16.84
CA ASN A 57 10.24 9.74 17.02
C ASN A 57 10.37 8.63 18.08
N ASN A 58 9.75 8.84 19.23
CA ASN A 58 9.65 7.84 20.32
C ASN A 58 8.58 6.76 20.10
N SER A 59 8.01 6.69 18.89
CA SER A 59 6.92 5.76 18.57
C SER A 59 7.42 4.33 18.41
N CYS A 60 6.55 3.35 18.65
CA CYS A 60 6.79 1.96 18.33
C CYS A 60 6.42 1.74 16.87
N PHE A 61 7.39 1.38 16.04
CA PHE A 61 7.18 1.05 14.64
C PHE A 61 7.15 -0.47 14.45
N GLY A 62 6.20 -0.93 13.64
CA GLY A 62 6.15 -2.27 13.10
C GLY A 62 6.42 -2.26 11.60
N LEU A 63 6.68 -3.44 11.04
CA LEU A 63 6.75 -3.70 9.61
C LEU A 63 5.52 -4.51 9.23
N LEU A 64 4.78 -4.04 8.23
CA LEU A 64 3.70 -4.79 7.57
C LEU A 64 4.20 -5.21 6.19
N GLU A 65 4.22 -6.49 5.92
CA GLU A 65 4.58 -7.02 4.62
C GLU A 65 3.36 -7.01 3.70
N CYS A 66 3.43 -6.20 2.63
CA CYS A 66 2.29 -5.98 1.73
C CYS A 66 2.43 -6.71 0.38
N GLY A 67 3.37 -7.64 0.26
CA GLY A 67 3.61 -8.40 -0.97
C GLY A 67 4.75 -7.86 -1.83
N ALA A 68 5.21 -8.67 -2.81
CA ALA A 68 6.41 -8.42 -3.62
C ALA A 68 6.22 -8.81 -5.11
N ASP A 69 5.00 -8.80 -5.62
CA ASP A 69 4.59 -9.37 -6.90
C ASP A 69 4.27 -8.30 -7.99
N GLY A 70 5.01 -7.19 -7.99
CA GLY A 70 4.76 -6.07 -8.91
C GLY A 70 3.59 -5.16 -8.51
N ASP A 71 2.72 -5.62 -7.63
CA ASP A 71 1.60 -4.87 -7.07
C ASP A 71 1.89 -4.25 -5.70
N CYS A 72 3.13 -4.33 -5.19
CA CYS A 72 3.49 -3.92 -3.84
C CYS A 72 3.08 -2.48 -3.48
N LEU A 73 3.21 -1.51 -4.39
CA LEU A 73 2.75 -0.14 -4.19
C LEU A 73 1.24 -0.10 -3.90
N PHE A 74 0.45 -0.82 -4.69
CA PHE A 74 -1.01 -0.84 -4.56
C PHE A 74 -1.46 -1.59 -3.32
N HIS A 75 -0.75 -2.65 -2.91
CA HIS A 75 -0.98 -3.32 -1.63
C HIS A 75 -0.74 -2.37 -0.45
N VAL A 76 0.40 -1.67 -0.43
CA VAL A 76 0.70 -0.67 0.62
C VAL A 76 -0.37 0.41 0.68
N LEU A 77 -0.78 0.95 -0.47
CA LEU A 77 -1.83 1.96 -0.55
C LEU A 77 -3.20 1.42 -0.10
N SER A 78 -3.53 0.20 -0.50
CA SER A 78 -4.75 -0.48 -0.06
C SER A 78 -4.80 -0.59 1.46
N GLU A 79 -3.74 -1.09 2.08
CA GLU A 79 -3.66 -1.21 3.54
C GLU A 79 -3.76 0.15 4.23
N ALA A 80 -3.01 1.14 3.77
CA ALA A 80 -3.04 2.49 4.34
C ALA A 80 -4.43 3.14 4.23
N LEU A 81 -5.06 3.07 3.05
CA LEU A 81 -6.37 3.68 2.80
C LEU A 81 -7.53 2.95 3.50
N ASN A 82 -7.37 1.64 3.74
CA ASN A 82 -8.37 0.85 4.44
C ASN A 82 -8.21 0.87 5.96
N SER A 83 -7.12 1.42 6.51
CA SER A 83 -6.83 1.40 7.94
C SER A 83 -8.00 1.90 8.81
N GLU A 84 -8.70 2.95 8.39
CA GLU A 84 -9.89 3.44 9.09
C GLU A 84 -11.08 2.47 9.02
N TYR A 85 -11.19 1.69 7.95
CA TYR A 85 -12.28 0.72 7.78
C TYR A 85 -12.06 -0.52 8.62
N LEU A 86 -10.82 -0.97 8.76
CA LEU A 86 -10.45 -2.07 9.66
C LEU A 86 -10.82 -1.73 11.10
N PHE A 87 -10.49 -0.53 11.56
CA PHE A 87 -10.86 -0.05 12.90
C PHE A 87 -12.37 0.06 13.13
N LYS A 88 -13.17 0.13 12.08
CA LYS A 88 -14.64 0.24 12.17
C LYS A 88 -15.36 -1.06 11.81
N LEU A 89 -14.63 -2.17 11.68
CA LEU A 89 -15.16 -3.49 11.26
C LEU A 89 -15.98 -3.41 9.95
N ARG A 90 -15.55 -2.58 9.03
CA ARG A 90 -16.18 -2.44 7.71
C ARG A 90 -15.39 -3.19 6.67
N MET A 91 -16.09 -3.59 5.60
CA MET A 91 -15.41 -4.18 4.44
C MET A 91 -14.40 -3.20 3.85
N PRO A 92 -13.19 -3.65 3.47
CA PRO A 92 -12.20 -2.79 2.86
C PRO A 92 -12.75 -2.16 1.57
N LYS A 93 -12.58 -0.85 1.44
CA LYS A 93 -13.08 -0.08 0.29
C LYS A 93 -12.13 -0.19 -0.91
N TYR A 94 -10.82 -0.25 -0.64
CA TYR A 94 -9.79 -0.23 -1.65
C TYR A 94 -9.12 -1.60 -1.77
N ASN A 95 -8.85 -2.01 -3.00
CA ASN A 95 -8.02 -3.15 -3.35
C ASN A 95 -7.13 -2.79 -4.54
N VAL A 96 -6.17 -3.63 -4.88
CA VAL A 96 -5.21 -3.44 -5.97
C VAL A 96 -5.93 -3.12 -7.28
N GLU A 97 -6.91 -3.93 -7.66
CA GLU A 97 -7.65 -3.77 -8.92
C GLU A 97 -8.35 -2.41 -9.01
N LEU A 98 -9.04 -2.00 -7.93
CA LEU A 98 -9.71 -0.71 -7.88
C LEU A 98 -8.71 0.44 -7.96
N LEU A 99 -7.60 0.38 -7.22
CA LEU A 99 -6.57 1.42 -7.24
C LEU A 99 -5.94 1.56 -8.64
N ARG A 100 -5.65 0.46 -9.33
CA ARG A 100 -5.17 0.49 -10.70
C ARG A 100 -6.17 1.11 -11.66
N LYS A 101 -7.46 0.76 -11.55
CA LYS A 101 -8.53 1.38 -12.33
C LYS A 101 -8.67 2.88 -12.05
N LEU A 102 -8.52 3.31 -10.79
CA LEU A 102 -8.55 4.72 -10.42
C LEU A 102 -7.35 5.48 -11.01
N ALA A 103 -6.13 4.96 -10.91
CA ALA A 103 -4.96 5.54 -11.55
C ALA A 103 -5.14 5.66 -13.07
N ALA A 104 -5.53 4.58 -13.73
CA ALA A 104 -5.79 4.56 -15.18
C ALA A 104 -6.90 5.55 -15.58
N SER A 105 -7.90 5.81 -14.73
CA SER A 105 -8.98 6.75 -15.03
C SER A 105 -8.50 8.19 -15.18
N GLU A 106 -7.40 8.56 -14.52
CA GLU A 106 -6.82 9.91 -14.58
C GLU A 106 -6.00 10.18 -15.86
N ILE A 107 -5.69 9.15 -16.63
CA ILE A 107 -5.08 9.33 -17.97
C ILE A 107 -6.14 9.91 -18.92
N ASN A 108 -5.82 11.05 -19.49
CA ASN A 108 -6.69 11.78 -20.42
C ASN A 108 -5.88 12.37 -21.60
N LYS A 109 -6.54 13.11 -22.49
CA LYS A 109 -5.88 13.67 -23.70
C LYS A 109 -4.79 14.70 -23.37
N GLU A 110 -4.89 15.37 -22.23
CA GLU A 110 -3.96 16.44 -21.84
C GLU A 110 -2.65 15.88 -21.30
N ASN A 111 -2.70 14.75 -20.54
CA ASN A 111 -1.54 14.19 -19.86
C ASN A 111 -0.96 12.92 -20.51
N PHE A 112 -1.70 12.26 -21.40
CA PHE A 112 -1.29 11.00 -22.01
C PHE A 112 0.08 11.07 -22.68
N ASN A 113 0.29 12.06 -23.57
CA ASN A 113 1.53 12.17 -24.32
C ASN A 113 2.72 12.45 -23.38
N ILE A 114 2.55 13.32 -22.40
CA ILE A 114 3.61 13.69 -21.44
C ILE A 114 4.02 12.45 -20.62
N ILE A 115 3.02 11.73 -20.10
CA ILE A 115 3.28 10.53 -19.30
C ILE A 115 3.93 9.43 -20.14
N LEU A 116 3.43 9.19 -21.37
CA LEU A 116 3.98 8.16 -22.24
C LEU A 116 5.43 8.49 -22.63
N GLU A 117 5.76 9.75 -22.94
CA GLU A 117 7.12 10.17 -23.25
C GLU A 117 8.05 10.00 -22.03
N THR A 118 7.56 10.27 -20.81
CA THR A 118 8.35 9.98 -19.59
C THR A 118 8.70 8.50 -19.50
N TYR A 119 7.75 7.61 -19.72
CA TYR A 119 8.03 6.16 -19.72
C TYR A 119 8.97 5.72 -20.86
N LYS A 120 8.94 6.37 -22.03
CA LYS A 120 9.91 6.09 -23.10
C LYS A 120 11.32 6.50 -22.71
N LEU A 121 11.48 7.67 -22.07
CA LEU A 121 12.79 8.13 -21.59
C LEU A 121 13.35 7.15 -20.54
N ASP A 122 12.53 6.74 -19.57
CA ASP A 122 12.93 5.74 -18.57
C ASP A 122 13.28 4.38 -19.21
N TYR A 123 12.58 4.00 -20.26
CA TYR A 123 12.86 2.79 -21.04
C TYR A 123 14.21 2.86 -21.75
N ASP A 124 14.50 3.98 -22.41
CA ASP A 124 15.75 4.21 -23.16
C ASP A 124 16.97 4.27 -22.21
N ASP A 125 16.78 4.81 -21.00
CA ASP A 125 17.82 4.84 -19.97
C ASP A 125 18.07 3.48 -19.28
N ASN A 126 17.43 2.41 -19.74
CA ASN A 126 17.46 1.07 -19.13
C ASN A 126 17.01 1.00 -17.66
N SER A 127 16.51 2.07 -17.07
CA SER A 127 15.97 2.09 -15.72
C SER A 127 14.63 1.35 -15.63
N PHE A 128 13.92 1.30 -16.75
CA PHE A 128 12.58 0.71 -16.91
C PHE A 128 12.60 -0.81 -17.09
N ASN A 129 13.63 -1.36 -17.78
CA ASN A 129 13.69 -2.77 -18.19
C ASN A 129 13.80 -3.78 -17.05
N ILE A 130 14.13 -3.32 -15.85
CA ILE A 130 14.29 -4.20 -14.69
C ILE A 130 12.94 -4.52 -14.02
N MET A 131 11.91 -3.71 -14.26
CA MET A 131 10.68 -3.72 -13.47
C MET A 131 9.38 -3.94 -14.24
N ASN A 132 9.38 -3.83 -15.58
CA ASN A 132 8.16 -3.90 -16.39
C ASN A 132 8.33 -4.81 -17.58
N SER A 133 7.30 -5.59 -17.89
CA SER A 133 7.28 -6.48 -19.07
C SER A 133 6.56 -5.87 -20.30
N TRP A 134 6.15 -4.60 -20.22
CA TRP A 134 5.49 -3.90 -21.34
C TRP A 134 6.44 -2.92 -22.02
N ASP A 135 6.17 -2.64 -23.30
CA ASP A 135 6.96 -1.71 -24.13
C ASP A 135 6.17 -0.40 -24.35
N PRO A 136 6.67 0.77 -23.87
CA PRO A 136 6.00 2.05 -24.06
C PRO A 136 5.89 2.46 -25.55
N TYR A 137 6.76 1.97 -26.43
CA TYR A 137 6.70 2.24 -27.88
C TYR A 137 5.58 1.49 -28.59
N GLU A 138 5.06 0.41 -28.02
CA GLU A 138 3.90 -0.30 -28.55
C GLU A 138 2.58 0.41 -28.24
N ILE A 139 2.56 1.37 -27.34
CA ILE A 139 1.36 2.10 -26.93
C ILE A 139 0.98 3.15 -27.97
N LYS A 140 -0.17 2.95 -28.64
CA LYS A 140 -0.67 3.81 -29.71
C LYS A 140 -1.77 4.77 -29.27
N ASN A 141 -2.42 4.54 -28.14
CA ASN A 141 -3.54 5.35 -27.70
C ASN A 141 -3.84 5.18 -26.20
N ILE A 142 -4.64 6.11 -25.68
CA ILE A 142 -5.03 6.17 -24.26
C ILE A 142 -5.70 4.86 -23.79
N SER A 143 -6.55 4.27 -24.61
CA SER A 143 -7.27 3.04 -24.22
C SER A 143 -6.32 1.87 -24.02
N GLN A 144 -5.33 1.74 -24.87
CA GLN A 144 -4.29 0.71 -24.77
C GLN A 144 -3.44 0.94 -23.53
N PHE A 145 -3.00 2.17 -23.28
CA PHE A 145 -2.22 2.52 -22.10
C PHE A 145 -2.96 2.21 -20.79
N LYS A 146 -4.25 2.60 -20.70
CA LYS A 146 -5.10 2.25 -19.54
C LYS A 146 -5.18 0.74 -19.29
N LYS A 147 -5.25 -0.06 -20.36
CA LYS A 147 -5.28 -1.52 -20.25
C LYS A 147 -3.97 -2.07 -19.67
N GLU A 148 -2.81 -1.51 -20.07
CA GLU A 148 -1.52 -1.93 -19.51
C GLU A 148 -1.46 -1.65 -17.99
N ILE A 149 -1.82 -0.45 -17.55
CA ILE A 149 -1.85 -0.08 -16.13
C ILE A 149 -2.73 -1.05 -15.31
N ILE A 150 -3.85 -1.50 -15.89
CA ILE A 150 -4.83 -2.36 -15.20
C ILE A 150 -4.37 -3.82 -15.13
N LYS A 151 -3.48 -4.29 -16.01
CA LYS A 151 -3.03 -5.70 -16.03
C LYS A 151 -2.45 -6.15 -14.69
N GLY A 152 -1.69 -5.29 -14.01
CA GLY A 152 -1.12 -5.60 -12.70
C GLY A 152 0.07 -6.55 -12.70
N GLY A 153 0.53 -6.88 -11.52
CA GLY A 153 1.67 -7.76 -11.29
C GLY A 153 2.94 -7.29 -12.00
N ASP A 154 3.75 -8.23 -12.47
CA ASP A 154 5.01 -7.95 -13.15
C ASP A 154 4.82 -7.30 -14.55
N ASN A 155 3.59 -7.19 -15.06
CA ASN A 155 3.35 -6.53 -16.35
C ASN A 155 3.49 -5.01 -16.25
N PHE A 156 3.04 -4.40 -15.13
CA PHE A 156 3.12 -2.97 -14.94
C PHE A 156 3.31 -2.66 -13.45
N TRP A 157 4.53 -2.37 -13.07
CA TRP A 157 4.86 -2.04 -11.68
C TRP A 157 4.30 -0.68 -11.28
N GLY A 158 3.94 -0.59 -10.00
CA GLY A 158 3.53 0.70 -9.43
C GLY A 158 4.73 1.61 -9.22
N ASP A 159 4.62 2.86 -9.66
CA ASP A 159 5.66 3.88 -9.59
C ASP A 159 5.16 5.24 -9.07
N HIS A 160 6.04 6.23 -9.09
CA HIS A 160 5.73 7.59 -8.64
C HIS A 160 4.68 8.29 -9.52
N ILE A 161 4.60 7.98 -10.82
CA ILE A 161 3.61 8.55 -11.74
C ILE A 161 2.22 8.06 -11.36
N LEU A 162 2.06 6.74 -11.17
CA LEU A 162 0.80 6.16 -10.73
C LEU A 162 0.40 6.66 -9.33
N LEU A 163 1.38 6.85 -8.44
CA LEU A 163 1.13 7.44 -7.12
C LEU A 163 0.57 8.86 -7.23
N GLN A 164 1.14 9.72 -8.09
CA GLN A 164 0.65 11.08 -8.33
C GLN A 164 -0.76 11.10 -8.93
N LEU A 165 -1.06 10.19 -9.87
CA LEU A 165 -2.41 10.06 -10.42
C LEU A 165 -3.43 9.66 -9.35
N LEU A 166 -3.06 8.72 -8.47
CA LEU A 166 -3.91 8.32 -7.34
C LEU A 166 -4.08 9.44 -6.32
N GLN A 167 -3.03 10.18 -5.99
CA GLN A 167 -3.09 11.33 -5.10
C GLN A 167 -4.11 12.36 -5.62
N LYS A 168 -4.04 12.70 -6.91
CA LYS A 168 -5.01 13.58 -7.57
C LYS A 168 -6.42 13.03 -7.52
N LYS A 169 -6.61 11.74 -7.84
CA LYS A 169 -7.92 11.08 -7.87
C LYS A 169 -8.58 10.99 -6.52
N LEU A 170 -7.82 10.62 -5.51
CA LEU A 170 -8.31 10.41 -4.15
C LEU A 170 -8.33 11.70 -3.32
N LYS A 171 -7.74 12.79 -3.82
CA LYS A 171 -7.61 14.08 -3.14
C LYS A 171 -6.93 13.94 -1.77
N ILE A 172 -5.84 13.16 -1.72
CA ILE A 172 -5.01 12.95 -0.55
C ILE A 172 -3.64 13.61 -0.76
N ASN A 173 -3.01 14.00 0.36
CA ASN A 173 -1.66 14.60 0.37
C ASN A 173 -0.66 13.62 0.96
#